data_414071d25f5f637266d00a2e347f79a5
#
_entry.id   414071d25f5f637266d00a2e347f79a5
#
_cell.length_a   1.000
_cell.length_b   1.000
_cell.length_c   1.000
_cell.angle_alpha   90.00
_cell.angle_beta   90.00
_cell.angle_gamma   90.00
#
_symmetry.space_group_name_H-M   'P 1'
#
loop_
_entity.id
_entity.type
_entity.pdbx_description
1 polymer ?
#
loop_
_entity_poly.entity_id
_entity_poly.type
_entity_poly.pdbx_seq_one_letter_code
_entity_poly.pdbx_strand_id
1 'polypeptide(L)'
;MLESYTYERGASSSFLVRVTSSITDKCNKYKDIIEANSLRFIVAVYLDFLSGMFLVECREDSEMFRPAFDANNSLWAILFFSETEVIRDRQNYGFFCVCRDSSFETIPNWPFETVKLK
;
A
#
# COMPACT_ATOMS: atom_id res chain seq x y z
N MET A 1 17.60 4.75 16.64
CA MET A 1 17.44 5.27 16.23
C MET A 1 17.18 5.93 15.94
N LEU A 2 16.84 5.90 15.90
CA LEU A 2 16.58 6.65 15.35
C LEU A 2 16.59 7.47 14.95
N GLU A 3 16.68 7.53 14.57
CA GLU A 3 16.87 8.35 14.14
C GLU A 3 16.12 9.27 14.09
N SER A 4 15.73 9.50 14.28
CA SER A 4 15.03 10.27 14.28
C SER A 4 14.68 11.01 13.72
N TYR A 5 14.50 11.04 13.49
CA TYR A 5 14.42 11.74 12.88
C TYR A 5 13.73 12.52 12.59
N THR A 6 13.63 12.36 12.86
CA THR A 6 13.28 13.40 12.08
C THR A 6 12.14 13.08 11.21
N TYR A 7 11.39 13.96 10.89
CA TYR A 7 10.16 13.79 10.27
C TYR A 7 10.13 14.59 9.01
N GLU A 8 11.26 14.72 8.43
CA GLU A 8 11.42 15.42 7.22
C GLU A 8 11.15 14.53 6.06
N ARG A 9 11.28 15.04 4.88
CA ARG A 9 11.14 14.30 3.66
C ARG A 9 11.99 13.06 3.60
N GLY A 10 13.17 13.13 4.18
CA GLY A 10 14.05 11.98 4.23
C GLY A 10 13.47 10.80 4.97
N ALA A 11 12.74 11.09 6.07
CA ALA A 11 12.09 10.04 6.82
C ALA A 11 10.98 9.39 6.02
N SER A 12 10.16 10.17 5.33
CA SER A 12 9.11 9.63 4.47
C SER A 12 9.70 8.80 3.35
N SER A 13 10.80 9.27 2.74
CA SER A 13 11.46 8.51 1.70
C SER A 13 12.00 7.19 2.21
N SER A 14 12.52 7.16 3.43
CA SER A 14 13.00 5.93 4.04
C SER A 14 11.86 4.94 4.27
N PHE A 15 10.71 5.42 4.72
CA PHE A 15 9.54 4.58 4.86
C PHE A 15 9.12 4.00 3.52
N LEU A 16 9.09 4.82 2.49
CA LEU A 16 8.70 4.38 1.17
C LEU A 16 9.64 3.29 0.65
N VAL A 17 10.93 3.48 0.82
CA VAL A 17 11.92 2.49 0.39
C VAL A 17 11.70 1.15 1.11
N ARG A 18 11.51 1.20 2.43
CA ARG A 18 11.30 -0.03 3.21
C ARG A 18 10.00 -0.74 2.83
N VAL A 19 8.93 0.03 2.67
CA VAL A 19 7.64 -0.53 2.29
C VAL A 19 7.74 -1.17 0.91
N THR A 20 8.35 -0.48 -0.03
CA THR A 20 8.51 -1.00 -1.39
C THR A 20 9.36 -2.25 -1.42
N SER A 21 10.45 -2.29 -0.65
CA SER A 21 11.29 -3.49 -0.54
C SER A 21 10.52 -4.66 0.04
N SER A 22 9.75 -4.42 1.09
CA SER A 22 8.96 -5.48 1.71
C SER A 22 7.92 -6.03 0.75
N ILE A 23 7.28 -5.15 -0.01
CA ILE A 23 6.29 -5.57 -1.00
C ILE A 23 6.97 -6.44 -2.06
N THR A 24 8.12 -6.02 -2.55
CA THR A 24 8.86 -6.78 -3.56
C THR A 24 9.27 -8.15 -3.04
N ASP A 25 9.73 -8.21 -1.78
CA ASP A 25 10.10 -9.49 -1.17
C ASP A 25 8.92 -10.44 -1.11
N LYS A 26 7.74 -9.94 -0.73
CA LYS A 26 6.54 -10.77 -0.68
C LYS A 26 6.11 -11.23 -2.06
N CYS A 27 6.16 -10.34 -3.04
CA CYS A 27 5.81 -10.70 -4.42
C CYS A 27 6.74 -11.79 -4.95
N ASN A 28 8.02 -11.68 -4.68
CA ASN A 28 8.99 -12.68 -5.12
C ASN A 28 8.78 -14.02 -4.42
N LYS A 29 8.47 -13.97 -3.12
CA LYS A 29 8.28 -15.18 -2.34
C LYS A 29 7.11 -16.02 -2.85
N TYR A 30 6.05 -15.38 -3.28
CA TYR A 30 4.83 -16.09 -3.68
C TYR A 30 4.57 -16.06 -5.18
N LYS A 31 5.54 -15.60 -5.96
CA LYS A 31 5.36 -15.38 -7.39
C LYS A 31 4.87 -16.62 -8.12
N ASP A 32 5.50 -17.76 -7.87
CA ASP A 32 5.18 -18.98 -8.60
C ASP A 32 3.74 -19.44 -8.33
N ILE A 33 3.31 -19.34 -7.07
CA ILE A 33 1.96 -19.72 -6.69
C ILE A 33 0.95 -18.79 -7.33
N ILE A 34 1.24 -17.50 -7.31
CA ILE A 34 0.35 -16.48 -7.86
C ILE A 34 0.17 -16.70 -9.35
N GLU A 35 1.26 -16.89 -10.07
CA GLU A 35 1.20 -17.05 -11.52
C GLU A 35 0.58 -18.37 -11.92
N ALA A 36 0.90 -19.46 -11.23
CA ALA A 36 0.36 -20.77 -11.54
C ALA A 36 -1.15 -20.82 -11.36
N ASN A 37 -1.72 -20.01 -10.47
CA ASN A 37 -3.13 -20.05 -10.14
C ASN A 37 -3.89 -18.80 -10.59
N SER A 38 -3.24 -17.90 -11.31
CA SER A 38 -3.83 -16.64 -11.78
C SER A 38 -4.49 -15.86 -10.65
N LEU A 39 -3.82 -15.75 -9.52
CA LEU A 39 -4.38 -15.11 -8.35
C LEU A 39 -4.17 -13.60 -8.39
N ARG A 40 -5.08 -12.87 -7.74
CA ARG A 40 -4.89 -11.44 -7.50
C ARG A 40 -4.19 -11.29 -6.15
N PHE A 41 -2.96 -10.81 -6.19
CA PHE A 41 -2.13 -10.76 -4.98
C PHE A 41 -2.24 -9.39 -4.32
N ILE A 42 -2.62 -9.40 -3.06
CA ILE A 42 -2.73 -8.19 -2.26
C ILE A 42 -1.72 -8.29 -1.14
N VAL A 43 -0.88 -7.28 -1.00
CA VAL A 43 0.05 -7.20 0.12
C VAL A 43 -0.54 -6.25 1.16
N ALA A 44 -0.67 -6.73 2.38
CA ALA A 44 -1.18 -5.91 3.47
C ALA A 44 0.00 -5.27 4.21
N VAL A 45 -0.07 -3.96 4.38
CA VAL A 45 0.97 -3.19 5.06
C VAL A 45 0.39 -2.58 6.32
N TYR A 46 0.94 -2.97 7.47
CA TYR A 46 0.54 -2.41 8.74
C TYR A 46 1.48 -1.27 9.08
N LEU A 47 0.90 -0.12 9.39
CA LEU A 47 1.67 1.03 9.81
C LEU A 47 1.24 1.42 11.22
N ASP A 48 2.21 1.66 12.08
CA ASP A 48 1.91 1.99 13.45
C ASP A 48 1.48 3.45 13.58
N PHE A 49 1.18 3.83 14.80
CA PHE A 49 0.71 5.17 15.14
C PHE A 49 1.66 6.27 14.63
N LEU A 50 2.96 6.02 14.71
CA LEU A 50 3.93 7.04 14.32
C LEU A 50 3.97 7.28 12.80
N SER A 51 3.39 6.37 12.04
CA SER A 51 3.38 6.45 10.58
C SER A 51 2.08 7.02 10.03
N GLY A 52 1.23 7.60 10.90
CA GLY A 52 -0.08 8.11 10.48
C GLY A 52 -0.01 9.15 9.37
N MET A 53 0.96 10.05 9.44
CA MET A 53 1.14 11.07 8.39
C MET A 53 1.46 10.42 7.05
N PHE A 54 2.21 9.33 7.08
CA PHE A 54 2.54 8.61 5.87
C PHE A 54 1.30 7.97 5.26
N LEU A 55 0.36 7.51 6.07
CA LEU A 55 -0.90 6.97 5.56
C LEU A 55 -1.67 8.01 4.75
N VAL A 56 -1.70 9.25 5.22
CA VAL A 56 -2.36 10.32 4.50
C VAL A 56 -1.69 10.50 3.13
N GLU A 57 -0.38 10.53 3.10
CA GLU A 57 0.34 10.65 1.84
C GLU A 57 0.08 9.46 0.92
N CYS A 58 0.05 8.26 1.45
CA CYS A 58 -0.20 7.06 0.67
C CYS A 58 -1.54 7.13 -0.04
N ARG A 59 -2.56 7.64 0.64
CA ARG A 59 -3.88 7.72 0.03
C ARG A 59 -3.98 8.85 -0.98
N GLU A 60 -3.41 10.01 -0.67
CA GLU A 60 -3.56 11.18 -1.53
C GLU A 60 -2.58 11.22 -2.69
N ASP A 61 -1.45 10.55 -2.54
CA ASP A 61 -0.45 10.50 -3.59
C ASP A 61 -0.03 9.05 -3.83
N SER A 62 -1.00 8.26 -4.27
CA SER A 62 -0.77 6.83 -4.49
C SER A 62 0.23 6.55 -5.60
N GLU A 63 0.53 7.54 -6.44
CA GLU A 63 1.52 7.40 -7.50
C GLU A 63 2.91 7.06 -6.97
N MET A 64 3.17 7.34 -5.70
CA MET A 64 4.47 6.97 -5.11
C MET A 64 4.69 5.45 -5.13
N PHE A 65 3.63 4.66 -5.28
CA PHE A 65 3.76 3.21 -5.33
C PHE A 65 3.82 2.65 -6.74
N ARG A 66 3.76 3.50 -7.76
CA ARG A 66 3.87 3.03 -9.14
C ARG A 66 5.11 2.19 -9.39
N PRO A 67 6.30 2.56 -8.88
CA PRO A 67 7.47 1.70 -9.09
C PRO A 67 7.29 0.29 -8.54
N ALA A 68 6.59 0.14 -7.40
CA ALA A 68 6.35 -1.18 -6.82
C ALA A 68 5.45 -2.01 -7.74
N PHE A 69 4.41 -1.39 -8.29
CA PHE A 69 3.52 -2.08 -9.21
C PHE A 69 4.20 -2.42 -10.54
N ASP A 70 5.02 -1.50 -11.03
CA ASP A 70 5.73 -1.72 -12.30
C ASP A 70 6.76 -2.84 -12.18
N ALA A 71 7.41 -2.94 -11.03
CA ALA A 71 8.43 -3.94 -10.80
C ALA A 71 7.85 -5.32 -10.48
N ASN A 72 6.59 -5.39 -10.10
CA ASN A 72 5.97 -6.62 -9.61
C ASN A 72 4.65 -6.87 -10.31
N ASN A 73 4.69 -7.52 -11.46
CA ASN A 73 3.49 -7.78 -12.25
C ASN A 73 2.43 -8.57 -11.50
N SER A 74 2.83 -9.36 -10.51
CA SER A 74 1.91 -10.16 -9.72
C SER A 74 1.18 -9.33 -8.67
N LEU A 75 1.67 -8.14 -8.36
CA LEU A 75 1.05 -7.28 -7.35
C LEU A 75 -0.19 -6.62 -7.94
N TRP A 76 -1.33 -6.88 -7.32
CA TRP A 76 -2.58 -6.28 -7.78
C TRP A 76 -3.01 -5.11 -6.92
N ALA A 77 -2.79 -5.20 -5.61
CA ALA A 77 -3.20 -4.15 -4.69
C ALA A 77 -2.34 -4.14 -3.44
N ILE A 78 -2.30 -2.98 -2.79
CA ILE A 78 -1.63 -2.81 -1.49
C ILE A 78 -2.69 -2.34 -0.51
N LEU A 79 -2.90 -3.11 0.56
CA LEU A 79 -3.85 -2.75 1.61
C LEU A 79 -3.08 -2.12 2.76
N PHE A 80 -3.41 -0.88 3.06
CA PHE A 80 -2.80 -0.16 4.18
C PHE A 80 -3.75 -0.16 5.36
N PHE A 81 -3.22 -0.45 6.55
CA PHE A 81 -4.05 -0.40 7.75
C PHE A 81 -3.21 0.01 8.96
N SER A 82 -3.91 0.58 9.93
CA SER A 82 -3.31 1.09 11.16
C SER A 82 -4.22 0.76 12.33
N GLU A 83 -3.65 0.69 13.53
CA GLU A 83 -4.47 0.52 14.74
C GLU A 83 -5.35 1.71 14.99
N THR A 84 -4.89 2.90 14.62
CA THR A 84 -5.60 4.14 14.91
C THR A 84 -6.46 4.53 13.72
N GLU A 85 -7.72 4.76 14.00
CA GLU A 85 -8.63 5.25 12.98
C GLU A 85 -8.25 6.68 12.62
N VAL A 86 -8.09 6.95 11.34
CA VAL A 86 -7.73 8.28 10.85
C VAL A 86 -8.75 8.65 9.79
N ILE A 87 -9.74 9.43 10.20
CA ILE A 87 -10.83 9.84 9.30
C ILE A 87 -10.75 11.35 9.07
N ARG A 88 -10.72 11.76 7.80
CA ARG A 88 -10.72 13.16 7.39
C ARG A 88 -11.63 13.30 6.20
N ASP A 89 -12.53 14.30 6.25
CA ASP A 89 -13.44 14.58 5.13
C ASP A 89 -14.17 13.33 4.67
N ARG A 90 -14.62 12.51 5.64
CA ARG A 90 -15.36 11.27 5.40
C ARG A 90 -14.56 10.17 4.73
N GLN A 91 -13.23 10.33 4.67
CA GLN A 91 -12.36 9.30 4.11
C GLN A 91 -11.54 8.66 5.22
N ASN A 92 -11.38 7.36 5.14
CA ASN A 92 -10.65 6.60 6.13
C ASN A 92 -9.20 6.43 5.66
N TYR A 93 -8.29 7.14 6.30
CA TYR A 93 -6.87 7.05 5.99
C TYR A 93 -6.17 5.95 6.78
N GLY A 94 -6.87 5.38 7.76
CA GLY A 94 -6.32 4.30 8.57
C GLY A 94 -6.60 2.91 8.00
N PHE A 95 -7.37 2.82 6.90
CA PHE A 95 -7.69 1.55 6.30
C PHE A 95 -8.18 1.80 4.87
N PHE A 96 -7.32 1.52 3.90
CA PHE A 96 -7.68 1.72 2.50
C PHE A 96 -6.77 0.86 1.61
N CYS A 97 -7.18 0.71 0.37
CA CYS A 97 -6.47 -0.13 -0.59
C CYS A 97 -6.07 0.69 -1.81
N VAL A 98 -4.84 0.51 -2.27
CA VAL A 98 -4.38 1.09 -3.53
C VAL A 98 -4.35 -0.03 -4.55
N CYS A 99 -5.15 0.08 -5.61
CA CYS A 99 -5.24 -0.96 -6.63
C CYS A 99 -4.57 -0.52 -7.92
N ARG A 100 -4.01 -1.50 -8.63
CA ARG A 100 -3.33 -1.27 -9.90
C ARG A 100 -4.25 -0.62 -10.93
N ASP A 101 -5.51 -1.06 -10.97
CA ASP A 101 -6.47 -0.58 -11.98
C ASP A 101 -7.88 -0.73 -11.43
N SER A 102 -8.86 -0.53 -12.30
CA SER A 102 -10.27 -0.55 -11.90
C SER A 102 -10.86 -1.96 -11.79
N SER A 103 -10.08 -3.01 -11.97
CA SER A 103 -10.64 -4.36 -11.99
C SER A 103 -11.28 -4.77 -10.66
N PHE A 104 -10.95 -4.08 -9.56
CA PHE A 104 -11.61 -4.33 -8.28
C PHE A 104 -13.12 -4.08 -8.37
N GLU A 105 -13.56 -3.24 -9.28
CA GLU A 105 -14.98 -2.93 -9.44
C GLU A 105 -15.79 -4.11 -9.93
N THR A 106 -15.14 -5.13 -10.46
CA THR A 106 -15.81 -6.34 -10.91
C THR A 106 -15.92 -7.40 -9.82
N ILE A 107 -15.37 -7.15 -8.64
CA ILE A 107 -15.40 -8.11 -7.54
C ILE A 107 -16.63 -7.85 -6.69
N PRO A 108 -17.55 -8.83 -6.59
CA PRO A 108 -18.76 -8.66 -5.78
C PRO A 108 -18.38 -8.43 -4.32
N ASN A 109 -19.05 -7.47 -3.69
CA ASN A 109 -18.88 -7.20 -2.25
C ASN A 109 -17.46 -6.82 -1.88
N TRP A 110 -16.78 -6.09 -2.74
CA TRP A 110 -15.43 -5.59 -2.46
C TRP A 110 -15.49 -4.68 -1.22
N PRO A 111 -14.82 -5.05 -0.12
CA PRO A 111 -15.07 -4.39 1.16
C PRO A 111 -14.18 -3.19 1.46
N PHE A 112 -13.22 -2.87 0.59
CA PHE A 112 -12.22 -1.87 0.90
C PHE A 112 -12.51 -0.55 0.23
N GLU A 113 -12.27 0.56 0.95
CA GLU A 113 -12.17 1.85 0.30
C GLU A 113 -10.94 1.81 -0.58
N THR A 114 -11.08 2.23 -1.81
CA THR A 114 -10.05 1.96 -2.81
C THR A 114 -9.64 3.21 -3.55
N VAL A 115 -8.35 3.35 -3.73
CA VAL A 115 -7.74 4.37 -4.57
C VAL A 115 -7.12 3.64 -5.75
N LYS A 116 -7.48 4.05 -6.96
CA LYS A 116 -6.91 3.45 -8.15
C LYS A 116 -5.60 4.16 -8.48
N LEU A 117 -4.59 3.39 -8.82
CA LEU A 117 -3.33 3.94 -9.31
C LEU A 117 -3.59 4.61 -10.66
N LYS A 118 -3.05 5.80 -10.83
CA LYS A 118 -3.32 6.56 -12.04
C LYS A 118 -2.41 6.20 -13.20
#